data_437d69ddaf326ce74c1490e37e25f0f2
#
_entry.id   437d69ddaf326ce74c1490e37e25f0f2
#
_cell.length_a   1.000
_cell.length_b   1.000
_cell.length_c   1.000
_cell.angle_alpha   90.00
_cell.angle_beta   90.00
_cell.angle_gamma   90.00
#
_symmetry.space_group_name_H-M   'P 1'
#
loop_
_entity.id
_entity.type
_entity.pdbx_description
1 polymer ?
#
loop_
_entity_poly.entity_id
_entity_poly.type
_entity_poly.pdbx_seq_one_letter_code
_entity_poly.pdbx_strand_id
1 'polypeptide(L)'
;SGHHASRDTGYGFCIFNNVAVAAAAAQRAGMQRIAIVDIDAHHGNGTEAIFYDDPSVLTISVHEDRMFPAETGGYEARGGADAEGSNINVPLASGTGNGGYLYAIDHVVIPALEAFEPDFMLVVAGVDASMYDPLSTFALTAGAFASVAQRLVEVADKHAGGRVVFEQEGGYSPVYAPFCWLALLETLAGAPRSEDPFEPFLADGGFVELAPQQRELVDRLAGELALG
;
A
#
# COMPACT_ATOMS: atom_id res chain seq x y z
N SER A 1 3.49 9.67 -10.36
CA SER A 1 4.31 8.45 -10.18
C SER A 1 5.67 8.79 -9.60
N GLY A 2 6.12 8.01 -8.61
CA GLY A 2 7.37 8.31 -7.92
C GLY A 2 8.03 7.09 -7.26
N HIS A 3 7.28 6.09 -6.84
CA HIS A 3 7.72 5.07 -5.91
C HIS A 3 8.84 4.11 -6.41
N HIS A 4 9.06 4.05 -7.73
CA HIS A 4 10.18 3.28 -8.30
C HIS A 4 11.48 4.07 -8.40
N ALA A 5 11.45 5.40 -8.34
CA ALA A 5 12.66 6.21 -8.45
C ALA A 5 13.47 6.15 -7.14
N SER A 6 14.76 5.85 -7.25
CA SER A 6 15.72 5.90 -6.14
C SER A 6 16.35 7.28 -5.99
N ARG A 7 17.40 7.41 -5.17
CA ARG A 7 18.08 8.69 -4.92
C ARG A 7 18.70 9.31 -6.16
N ASP A 8 19.12 8.50 -7.10
CA ASP A 8 19.95 8.91 -8.28
C ASP A 8 19.49 8.28 -9.59
N THR A 9 18.45 7.46 -9.58
CA THR A 9 18.00 6.71 -10.75
C THR A 9 16.50 6.76 -10.89
N GLY A 10 16.00 7.23 -12.03
CA GLY A 10 14.61 7.10 -12.44
C GLY A 10 14.33 5.70 -12.97
N TYR A 11 13.17 5.12 -12.64
CA TYR A 11 12.79 3.77 -13.02
C TYR A 11 11.26 3.62 -13.07
N GLY A 12 10.72 2.64 -13.79
CA GLY A 12 9.30 2.28 -13.74
C GLY A 12 8.34 3.45 -13.93
N PHE A 13 8.51 4.25 -14.98
CA PHE A 13 7.77 5.49 -15.26
C PHE A 13 8.02 6.64 -14.26
N CYS A 14 8.85 6.44 -13.23
CA CYS A 14 9.13 7.42 -12.20
C CYS A 14 10.44 8.16 -12.48
N ILE A 15 10.43 9.50 -12.37
CA ILE A 15 11.62 10.35 -12.53
C ILE A 15 12.11 10.81 -11.15
N PHE A 16 11.22 11.30 -10.31
CA PHE A 16 11.47 11.67 -8.93
C PHE A 16 10.59 10.83 -8.02
N ASN A 17 11.08 10.51 -6.84
CA ASN A 17 10.28 9.86 -5.81
C ASN A 17 9.55 10.92 -4.98
N ASN A 18 8.32 11.23 -5.37
CA ASN A 18 7.53 12.31 -4.77
C ASN A 18 7.21 12.04 -3.31
N VAL A 19 6.87 10.78 -2.97
CA VAL A 19 6.57 10.39 -1.59
C VAL A 19 7.81 10.50 -0.70
N ALA A 20 8.98 10.12 -1.21
CA ALA A 20 10.23 10.29 -0.47
C ALA A 20 10.60 11.76 -0.25
N VAL A 21 10.35 12.63 -1.24
CA VAL A 21 10.50 14.09 -1.08
C VAL A 21 9.56 14.62 -0.01
N ALA A 22 8.31 14.16 0.01
CA ALA A 22 7.32 14.54 1.01
C ALA A 22 7.72 14.07 2.42
N ALA A 23 8.18 12.83 2.56
CA ALA A 23 8.68 12.28 3.82
C ALA A 23 9.88 13.07 4.35
N ALA A 24 10.87 13.35 3.49
CA ALA A 24 12.03 14.17 3.87
C ALA A 24 11.63 15.61 4.22
N ALA A 25 10.59 16.16 3.61
CA ALA A 25 10.05 17.48 3.98
C ALA A 25 9.39 17.43 5.36
N ALA A 26 8.63 16.37 5.66
CA ALA A 26 7.98 16.15 6.95
C ALA A 26 9.03 15.98 8.08
N GLN A 27 10.10 15.20 7.85
CA GLN A 27 11.24 15.11 8.81
C GLN A 27 11.84 16.48 9.11
N ARG A 28 12.09 17.30 8.07
CA ARG A 28 12.59 18.68 8.25
C ARG A 28 11.61 19.59 9.01
N ALA A 29 10.30 19.32 8.89
CA ALA A 29 9.27 20.02 9.64
C ALA A 29 9.10 19.51 11.09
N GLY A 30 9.87 18.50 11.50
CA GLY A 30 9.91 17.99 12.86
C GLY A 30 9.13 16.71 13.12
N MET A 31 8.56 16.07 12.09
CA MET A 31 7.95 14.74 12.24
C MET A 31 9.04 13.71 12.54
N GLN A 32 8.79 12.84 13.52
CA GLN A 32 9.79 11.90 14.04
C GLN A 32 9.56 10.46 13.60
N ARG A 33 8.30 10.09 13.34
CA ARG A 33 7.89 8.75 12.91
C ARG A 33 6.96 8.87 11.72
N ILE A 34 7.50 8.61 10.55
CA ILE A 34 6.76 8.73 9.28
C ILE A 34 6.45 7.33 8.77
N ALA A 35 5.19 7.01 8.52
CA ALA A 35 4.82 5.78 7.83
C ALA A 35 4.50 6.06 6.36
N ILE A 36 5.07 5.26 5.48
CA ILE A 36 4.75 5.23 4.04
C ILE A 36 4.10 3.88 3.76
N VAL A 37 2.82 3.91 3.38
CA VAL A 37 2.06 2.71 3.00
C VAL A 37 1.81 2.73 1.50
N ASP A 38 2.44 1.81 0.79
CA ASP A 38 2.32 1.68 -0.65
C ASP A 38 1.30 0.59 -0.99
N ILE A 39 0.21 0.99 -1.66
CA ILE A 39 -0.88 0.12 -2.10
C ILE A 39 -0.96 -0.01 -3.62
N ASP A 40 0.04 0.48 -4.34
CA ASP A 40 0.24 0.19 -5.76
C ASP A 40 0.45 -1.32 -5.95
N ALA A 41 0.01 -1.86 -7.07
CA ALA A 41 0.20 -3.27 -7.37
C ALA A 41 1.68 -3.67 -7.54
N HIS A 42 2.54 -2.70 -7.80
CA HIS A 42 3.97 -2.90 -8.01
C HIS A 42 4.76 -2.56 -6.74
N HIS A 43 5.87 -3.26 -6.55
CA HIS A 43 6.74 -3.00 -5.40
C HIS A 43 7.36 -1.59 -5.44
N GLY A 44 7.24 -0.84 -4.36
CA GLY A 44 7.83 0.50 -4.19
C GLY A 44 9.34 0.47 -3.93
N ASN A 45 10.09 -0.19 -4.81
CA ASN A 45 11.53 -0.46 -4.65
C ASN A 45 12.39 0.79 -4.49
N GLY A 46 12.00 1.90 -5.10
CA GLY A 46 12.71 3.17 -4.95
C GLY A 46 12.54 3.77 -3.56
N THR A 47 11.32 3.73 -3.04
CA THR A 47 11.01 4.18 -1.68
C THR A 47 11.73 3.31 -0.63
N GLU A 48 11.66 1.98 -0.78
CA GLU A 48 12.44 1.04 0.04
C GLU A 48 13.92 1.42 0.04
N ALA A 49 14.55 1.54 -1.13
CA ALA A 49 15.98 1.84 -1.24
C ALA A 49 16.38 3.20 -0.63
N ILE A 50 15.48 4.19 -0.63
CA ILE A 50 15.76 5.51 -0.06
C ILE A 50 15.78 5.48 1.47
N PHE A 51 14.87 4.73 2.09
CA PHE A 51 14.68 4.72 3.54
C PHE A 51 15.16 3.45 4.23
N TYR A 52 15.85 2.56 3.51
CA TYR A 52 16.23 1.23 4.00
C TYR A 52 17.04 1.24 5.30
N ASP A 53 17.83 2.30 5.53
CA ASP A 53 18.66 2.49 6.70
C ASP A 53 18.15 3.60 7.65
N ASP A 54 16.91 4.07 7.48
CA ASP A 54 16.32 5.15 8.28
C ASP A 54 15.21 4.61 9.21
N PRO A 55 15.50 4.38 10.51
CA PRO A 55 14.53 3.84 11.46
C PRO A 55 13.38 4.81 11.80
N SER A 56 13.46 6.07 11.38
CA SER A 56 12.40 7.06 11.57
C SER A 56 11.31 7.00 10.49
N VAL A 57 11.53 6.19 9.44
CA VAL A 57 10.56 5.98 8.34
C VAL A 57 10.23 4.51 8.21
N LEU A 58 8.99 4.16 8.53
CA LEU A 58 8.46 2.83 8.24
C LEU A 58 7.94 2.79 6.80
N THR A 59 8.49 1.92 5.97
CA THR A 59 8.00 1.65 4.62
C THR A 59 7.27 0.32 4.58
N ILE A 60 6.04 0.31 4.09
CA ILE A 60 5.23 -0.89 3.89
C ILE A 60 4.77 -0.93 2.44
N SER A 61 5.04 -2.01 1.71
CA SER A 61 4.57 -2.19 0.34
C SER A 61 3.75 -3.47 0.21
N VAL A 62 2.48 -3.34 -0.20
CA VAL A 62 1.57 -4.46 -0.47
C VAL A 62 1.45 -4.60 -1.97
N HIS A 63 2.13 -5.58 -2.56
CA HIS A 63 2.30 -5.68 -4.00
C HIS A 63 2.15 -7.12 -4.51
N GLU A 64 2.02 -7.24 -5.82
CA GLU A 64 1.97 -8.54 -6.49
C GLU A 64 3.36 -9.18 -6.53
N ASP A 65 3.47 -10.40 -6.00
CA ASP A 65 4.74 -11.13 -5.88
C ASP A 65 5.43 -11.29 -7.24
N ARG A 66 6.69 -10.85 -7.32
CA ARG A 66 7.57 -10.98 -8.49
C ARG A 66 7.01 -10.42 -9.80
N MET A 67 6.09 -9.48 -9.75
CA MET A 67 5.57 -8.87 -10.96
C MET A 67 6.53 -7.81 -11.50
N PHE A 68 6.69 -6.71 -10.77
CA PHE A 68 7.61 -5.63 -11.15
C PHE A 68 8.01 -4.79 -9.93
N PRO A 69 9.30 -4.51 -9.73
CA PRO A 69 10.45 -5.20 -10.34
C PRO A 69 10.58 -6.63 -9.80
N ALA A 70 10.77 -7.62 -10.68
CA ALA A 70 10.68 -9.04 -10.33
C ALA A 70 11.73 -9.54 -9.31
N GLU A 71 12.82 -8.81 -9.16
CA GLU A 71 13.94 -9.18 -8.27
C GLU A 71 13.88 -8.50 -6.90
N THR A 72 12.84 -7.70 -6.62
CA THR A 72 12.69 -6.94 -5.37
C THR A 72 11.38 -7.26 -4.66
N GLY A 73 11.16 -6.72 -3.47
CA GLY A 73 9.90 -6.86 -2.73
C GLY A 73 9.78 -8.18 -1.96
N GLY A 74 10.87 -8.93 -1.77
CA GLY A 74 10.86 -10.09 -0.90
C GLY A 74 10.64 -9.70 0.56
N TYR A 75 9.86 -10.50 1.29
CA TYR A 75 9.53 -10.23 2.70
C TYR A 75 10.76 -10.31 3.64
N GLU A 76 11.88 -10.86 3.15
CA GLU A 76 13.15 -10.92 3.87
C GLU A 76 13.85 -9.55 3.96
N ALA A 77 13.50 -8.60 3.09
CA ALA A 77 14.03 -7.24 3.13
C ALA A 77 13.31 -6.44 4.22
N ARG A 78 13.98 -6.29 5.37
CA ARG A 78 13.37 -5.75 6.61
C ARG A 78 13.96 -4.43 7.09
N GLY A 79 14.76 -3.78 6.28
CA GLY A 79 15.56 -2.61 6.64
C GLY A 79 17.02 -2.97 6.94
N GLY A 80 17.88 -1.95 6.96
CA GLY A 80 19.28 -2.12 7.28
C GLY A 80 19.54 -2.42 8.75
N ALA A 81 20.80 -2.69 9.12
CA ALA A 81 21.17 -3.15 10.47
C ALA A 81 20.74 -2.19 11.60
N ASP A 82 20.76 -0.88 11.34
CA ASP A 82 20.34 0.12 12.32
C ASP A 82 18.84 0.47 12.22
N ALA A 83 18.13 -0.13 11.25
CA ALA A 83 16.72 0.12 10.92
C ALA A 83 15.94 -1.20 10.72
N GLU A 84 16.36 -2.30 11.34
CA GLU A 84 15.69 -3.59 11.25
C GLU A 84 14.23 -3.48 11.70
N GLY A 85 13.31 -3.91 10.83
CA GLY A 85 11.87 -3.81 11.04
C GLY A 85 11.25 -2.51 10.48
N SER A 86 12.02 -1.57 9.94
CA SER A 86 11.50 -0.35 9.32
C SER A 86 11.08 -0.53 7.85
N ASN A 87 11.31 -1.71 7.26
CA ASN A 87 10.81 -2.06 5.94
C ASN A 87 9.98 -3.35 6.00
N ILE A 88 8.78 -3.33 5.44
CA ILE A 88 7.85 -4.45 5.42
C ILE A 88 7.33 -4.65 3.99
N ASN A 89 7.67 -5.78 3.40
CA ASN A 89 7.14 -6.21 2.11
C ASN A 89 6.07 -7.27 2.31
N VAL A 90 4.94 -7.09 1.64
CA VAL A 90 3.78 -8.00 1.66
C VAL A 90 3.51 -8.47 0.23
N PRO A 91 4.33 -9.42 -0.30
CA PRO A 91 4.16 -9.95 -1.64
C PRO A 91 2.96 -10.89 -1.68
N LEU A 92 1.91 -10.50 -2.35
CA LEU A 92 0.68 -11.28 -2.50
C LEU A 92 0.65 -12.01 -3.85
N ALA A 93 0.05 -13.20 -3.86
CA ALA A 93 -0.04 -14.00 -5.08
C ALA A 93 -0.87 -13.31 -6.18
N SER A 94 -0.49 -13.53 -7.44
CA SER A 94 -1.27 -13.16 -8.61
C SER A 94 -2.74 -13.57 -8.47
N GLY A 95 -3.66 -12.71 -8.92
CA GLY A 95 -5.10 -12.93 -8.81
C GLY A 95 -5.68 -12.69 -7.42
N THR A 96 -4.92 -12.12 -6.48
CA THR A 96 -5.45 -11.74 -5.16
C THR A 96 -6.52 -10.67 -5.31
N GLY A 97 -7.71 -10.95 -4.79
CA GLY A 97 -8.84 -10.03 -4.73
C GLY A 97 -9.06 -9.44 -3.35
N ASN A 98 -10.26 -8.88 -3.14
CA ASN A 98 -10.62 -8.16 -1.91
C ASN A 98 -10.31 -8.94 -0.63
N GLY A 99 -10.70 -10.22 -0.58
CA GLY A 99 -10.56 -11.02 0.64
C GLY A 99 -9.11 -11.20 1.07
N GLY A 100 -8.23 -11.59 0.15
CA GLY A 100 -6.80 -11.76 0.44
C GLY A 100 -6.09 -10.45 0.74
N TYR A 101 -6.42 -9.40 -0.01
CA TYR A 101 -5.80 -8.09 0.15
C TYR A 101 -6.20 -7.43 1.48
N LEU A 102 -7.49 -7.38 1.79
CA LEU A 102 -7.97 -6.81 3.06
C LEU A 102 -7.49 -7.62 4.27
N TYR A 103 -7.36 -8.94 4.13
CA TYR A 103 -6.78 -9.77 5.16
C TYR A 103 -5.32 -9.38 5.43
N ALA A 104 -4.52 -9.11 4.40
CA ALA A 104 -3.15 -8.63 4.55
C ALA A 104 -3.10 -7.23 5.21
N ILE A 105 -3.99 -6.32 4.81
CA ILE A 105 -4.12 -5.02 5.48
C ILE A 105 -4.40 -5.20 6.98
N ASP A 106 -5.40 -6.02 7.34
CA ASP A 106 -5.86 -6.15 8.73
C ASP A 106 -4.86 -6.91 9.63
N HIS A 107 -4.06 -7.83 9.08
CA HIS A 107 -3.18 -8.71 9.87
C HIS A 107 -1.69 -8.37 9.78
N VAL A 108 -1.29 -7.54 8.82
CA VAL A 108 0.11 -7.11 8.68
C VAL A 108 0.23 -5.59 8.74
N VAL A 109 -0.46 -4.87 7.83
CA VAL A 109 -0.27 -3.42 7.68
C VAL A 109 -0.74 -2.67 8.92
N ILE A 110 -1.98 -2.90 9.35
CA ILE A 110 -2.55 -2.19 10.52
C ILE A 110 -1.78 -2.51 11.80
N PRO A 111 -1.47 -3.77 12.15
CA PRO A 111 -0.65 -4.07 13.32
C PRO A 111 0.74 -3.42 13.28
N ALA A 112 1.39 -3.38 12.12
CA ALA A 112 2.69 -2.71 11.98
C ALA A 112 2.59 -1.20 12.23
N LEU A 113 1.58 -0.54 11.68
CA LEU A 113 1.32 0.88 11.92
C LEU A 113 0.97 1.17 13.39
N GLU A 114 0.16 0.31 14.01
CA GLU A 114 -0.18 0.41 15.43
C GLU A 114 1.06 0.28 16.34
N ALA A 115 1.97 -0.62 16.00
CA ALA A 115 3.23 -0.78 16.74
C ALA A 115 4.21 0.37 16.50
N PHE A 116 4.24 0.92 15.30
CA PHE A 116 5.13 2.03 14.95
C PHE A 116 4.63 3.39 15.49
N GLU A 117 3.31 3.56 15.66
CA GLU A 117 2.67 4.81 16.15
C GLU A 117 3.12 6.05 15.34
N PRO A 118 2.83 6.14 14.04
CA PRO A 118 3.31 7.24 13.19
C PRO A 118 2.75 8.58 13.63
N ASP A 119 3.55 9.64 13.53
CA ASP A 119 3.09 11.01 13.70
C ASP A 119 2.75 11.73 12.39
N PHE A 120 3.06 11.09 11.25
CA PHE A 120 2.65 11.49 9.92
C PHE A 120 2.57 10.27 8.99
N MET A 121 1.55 10.20 8.14
CA MET A 121 1.36 9.10 7.20
C MET A 121 1.31 9.58 5.76
N LEU A 122 1.97 8.84 4.89
CA LEU A 122 1.93 8.98 3.43
C LEU A 122 1.40 7.67 2.83
N VAL A 123 0.43 7.76 1.96
CA VAL A 123 -0.12 6.60 1.24
C VAL A 123 0.18 6.77 -0.24
N VAL A 124 0.96 5.85 -0.77
CA VAL A 124 1.23 5.71 -2.20
C VAL A 124 0.06 4.95 -2.80
N ALA A 125 -0.87 5.72 -3.35
CA ALA A 125 -2.16 5.21 -3.77
C ALA A 125 -2.16 4.88 -5.27
N GLY A 126 -1.60 3.73 -5.65
CA GLY A 126 -1.88 3.11 -6.93
C GLY A 126 -3.24 2.44 -6.92
N VAL A 127 -4.01 2.61 -7.96
CA VAL A 127 -5.27 1.87 -8.18
C VAL A 127 -5.15 0.83 -9.30
N ASP A 128 -3.94 0.51 -9.69
CA ASP A 128 -3.61 -0.55 -10.64
C ASP A 128 -3.75 -1.96 -10.05
N ALA A 129 -3.87 -2.09 -8.72
CA ALA A 129 -4.33 -3.32 -8.09
C ALA A 129 -5.82 -3.65 -8.41
N SER A 130 -6.51 -2.83 -9.21
CA SER A 130 -7.91 -3.03 -9.56
C SER A 130 -8.08 -4.11 -10.63
N MET A 131 -9.24 -4.81 -10.60
CA MET A 131 -9.55 -5.98 -11.43
C MET A 131 -9.41 -5.76 -12.95
N TYR A 132 -9.62 -4.55 -13.42
CA TYR A 132 -9.55 -4.24 -14.85
C TYR A 132 -8.29 -3.49 -15.26
N ASP A 133 -7.26 -3.54 -14.43
CA ASP A 133 -5.99 -2.91 -14.78
C ASP A 133 -5.18 -3.79 -15.75
N PRO A 134 -4.62 -3.22 -16.82
CA PRO A 134 -3.86 -3.99 -17.79
C PRO A 134 -2.43 -4.35 -17.32
N LEU A 135 -1.93 -3.74 -16.24
CA LEU A 135 -0.55 -3.91 -15.76
C LEU A 135 -0.44 -4.69 -14.45
N SER A 136 -1.54 -5.24 -13.95
CA SER A 136 -1.57 -6.08 -12.75
C SER A 136 -2.55 -7.22 -12.94
N THR A 137 -2.42 -8.26 -12.14
CA THR A 137 -3.40 -9.36 -12.09
C THR A 137 -4.22 -9.35 -10.80
N PHE A 138 -4.01 -8.39 -9.92
CA PHE A 138 -4.86 -8.21 -8.75
C PHE A 138 -6.32 -7.95 -9.17
N ALA A 139 -7.25 -8.26 -8.29
CA ALA A 139 -8.67 -8.22 -8.59
C ALA A 139 -9.46 -7.42 -7.55
N LEU A 140 -8.96 -6.22 -7.20
CA LEU A 140 -9.63 -5.35 -6.25
C LEU A 140 -10.80 -4.59 -6.88
N THR A 141 -11.87 -4.44 -6.09
CA THR A 141 -12.99 -3.55 -6.43
C THR A 141 -12.76 -2.14 -5.88
N ALA A 142 -13.49 -1.16 -6.39
CA ALA A 142 -13.51 0.21 -5.84
C ALA A 142 -13.85 0.21 -4.34
N GLY A 143 -14.75 -0.70 -3.90
CA GLY A 143 -15.07 -0.88 -2.49
C GLY A 143 -13.91 -1.36 -1.62
N ALA A 144 -12.98 -2.14 -2.17
CA ALA A 144 -11.78 -2.54 -1.44
C ALA A 144 -10.85 -1.35 -1.18
N PHE A 145 -10.62 -0.49 -2.18
CA PHE A 145 -9.83 0.74 -2.01
C PHE A 145 -10.44 1.67 -0.96
N ALA A 146 -11.78 1.86 -0.98
CA ALA A 146 -12.46 2.60 0.07
C ALA A 146 -12.22 1.99 1.47
N SER A 147 -12.30 0.66 1.56
CA SER A 147 -12.08 -0.07 2.81
C SER A 147 -10.63 0.04 3.33
N VAL A 148 -9.64 0.05 2.44
CA VAL A 148 -8.24 0.29 2.79
C VAL A 148 -8.06 1.73 3.27
N ALA A 149 -8.57 2.71 2.52
CA ALA A 149 -8.48 4.13 2.90
C ALA A 149 -9.10 4.39 4.27
N GLN A 150 -10.28 3.83 4.55
CA GLN A 150 -10.95 3.96 5.84
C GLN A 150 -10.05 3.50 6.99
N ARG A 151 -9.43 2.32 6.89
CA ARG A 151 -8.52 1.76 7.89
C ARG A 151 -7.28 2.64 8.12
N LEU A 152 -6.69 3.13 7.04
CA LEU A 152 -5.51 3.99 7.13
C LEU A 152 -5.84 5.36 7.75
N VAL A 153 -6.99 5.94 7.44
CA VAL A 153 -7.49 7.17 8.08
C VAL A 153 -7.72 6.94 9.57
N GLU A 154 -8.33 5.82 9.97
CA GLU A 154 -8.54 5.49 11.39
C GLU A 154 -7.23 5.41 12.18
N VAL A 155 -6.18 4.82 11.59
CA VAL A 155 -4.83 4.81 12.20
C VAL A 155 -4.25 6.23 12.28
N ALA A 156 -4.40 7.03 11.21
CA ALA A 156 -3.92 8.41 11.20
C ALA A 156 -4.64 9.28 12.24
N ASP A 157 -5.94 9.10 12.40
CA ASP A 157 -6.72 9.80 13.44
C ASP A 157 -6.23 9.44 14.84
N LYS A 158 -5.93 8.17 15.06
CA LYS A 158 -5.49 7.64 16.36
C LYS A 158 -4.08 8.12 16.74
N HIS A 159 -3.11 8.03 15.83
CA HIS A 159 -1.69 8.25 16.13
C HIS A 159 -1.14 9.55 15.57
N ALA A 160 -1.57 9.94 14.38
CA ALA A 160 -1.02 11.09 13.66
C ALA A 160 -1.86 12.38 13.77
N GLY A 161 -2.93 12.38 14.56
CA GLY A 161 -3.84 13.52 14.66
C GLY A 161 -4.48 13.88 13.31
N GLY A 162 -4.82 12.88 12.52
CA GLY A 162 -5.44 13.00 11.19
C GLY A 162 -4.47 13.42 10.07
N ARG A 163 -3.16 13.45 10.33
CA ARG A 163 -2.16 13.84 9.30
C ARG A 163 -1.84 12.65 8.39
N VAL A 164 -2.61 12.53 7.32
CA VAL A 164 -2.39 11.56 6.26
C VAL A 164 -2.52 12.22 4.90
N VAL A 165 -1.65 11.86 3.96
CA VAL A 165 -1.67 12.33 2.57
C VAL A 165 -1.68 11.13 1.65
N PHE A 166 -2.61 11.12 0.69
CA PHE A 166 -2.66 10.12 -0.37
C PHE A 166 -2.05 10.73 -1.63
N GLU A 167 -0.98 10.11 -2.13
CA GLU A 167 -0.32 10.48 -3.37
C GLU A 167 -0.75 9.52 -4.47
N GLN A 168 -1.14 10.07 -5.63
CA GLN A 168 -1.56 9.26 -6.76
C GLN A 168 -0.36 8.56 -7.42
N GLU A 169 -0.46 7.25 -7.55
CA GLU A 169 0.47 6.43 -8.31
C GLU A 169 -0.18 5.74 -9.51
N GLY A 170 0.07 4.42 -9.72
CA GLY A 170 -0.47 3.68 -10.84
C GLY A 170 -2.00 3.63 -10.92
N GLY A 171 -2.48 3.12 -12.02
CA GLY A 171 -3.89 3.01 -12.34
C GLY A 171 -4.13 3.29 -13.83
N TYR A 172 -4.05 2.22 -14.62
CA TYR A 172 -3.94 2.28 -16.08
C TYR A 172 -5.22 1.89 -16.81
N SER A 173 -6.25 1.46 -16.07
CA SER A 173 -7.57 1.19 -16.63
C SER A 173 -8.33 2.49 -16.86
N PRO A 174 -8.53 2.95 -18.09
CA PRO A 174 -9.28 4.19 -18.35
C PRO A 174 -10.75 4.09 -18.00
N VAL A 175 -11.25 2.86 -17.84
CA VAL A 175 -12.64 2.57 -17.51
C VAL A 175 -12.85 2.45 -16.00
N TYR A 176 -11.97 1.75 -15.29
CA TYR A 176 -12.23 1.38 -13.90
C TYR A 176 -11.43 2.20 -12.87
N ALA A 177 -10.23 2.66 -13.21
CA ALA A 177 -9.45 3.52 -12.29
C ALA A 177 -10.24 4.75 -11.79
N PRO A 178 -11.10 5.43 -12.59
CA PRO A 178 -11.91 6.54 -12.09
C PRO A 178 -12.86 6.16 -10.94
N PHE A 179 -13.44 4.96 -10.94
CA PHE A 179 -14.31 4.48 -9.85
C PHE A 179 -13.51 4.18 -8.59
N CYS A 180 -12.31 3.60 -8.73
CA CYS A 180 -11.41 3.34 -7.61
C CYS A 180 -10.96 4.66 -6.96
N TRP A 181 -10.56 5.65 -7.77
CA TRP A 181 -10.20 6.98 -7.28
C TRP A 181 -11.39 7.70 -6.65
N LEU A 182 -12.59 7.60 -7.23
CA LEU A 182 -13.79 8.21 -6.66
C LEU A 182 -14.05 7.62 -5.26
N ALA A 183 -13.98 6.30 -5.12
CA ALA A 183 -14.20 5.62 -3.84
C ALA A 183 -13.19 6.06 -2.76
N LEU A 184 -11.90 6.21 -3.13
CA LEU A 184 -10.86 6.77 -2.26
C LEU A 184 -11.20 8.19 -1.83
N LEU A 185 -11.50 9.07 -2.78
CA LEU A 185 -11.77 10.49 -2.51
C LEU A 185 -13.05 10.69 -1.68
N GLU A 186 -14.09 9.92 -1.93
CA GLU A 186 -15.33 9.96 -1.12
C GLU A 186 -15.05 9.53 0.33
N THR A 187 -14.22 8.47 0.51
CA THR A 187 -13.81 8.04 1.85
C THR A 187 -13.02 9.12 2.57
N LEU A 188 -12.05 9.74 1.92
CA LEU A 188 -11.24 10.82 2.50
C LEU A 188 -12.08 12.07 2.82
N ALA A 189 -13.13 12.33 2.04
CA ALA A 189 -14.05 13.44 2.25
C ALA A 189 -15.15 13.15 3.29
N GLY A 190 -15.24 11.91 3.80
CA GLY A 190 -16.36 11.48 4.64
C GLY A 190 -17.71 11.51 3.91
N ALA A 191 -17.69 11.41 2.58
CA ALA A 191 -18.88 11.44 1.74
C ALA A 191 -19.48 10.03 1.56
N PRO A 192 -20.77 9.90 1.30
CA PRO A 192 -21.37 8.63 0.93
C PRO A 192 -20.73 8.07 -0.35
N ARG A 193 -20.47 6.78 -0.38
CA ARG A 193 -19.91 6.11 -1.55
C ARG A 193 -20.91 6.08 -2.71
N SER A 194 -20.47 6.50 -3.88
CA SER A 194 -21.20 6.38 -5.14
C SER A 194 -21.33 4.92 -5.56
N GLU A 195 -22.36 4.61 -6.34
CA GLU A 195 -22.56 3.28 -6.92
C GLU A 195 -21.42 2.95 -7.90
N ASP A 196 -20.82 1.77 -7.73
CA ASP A 196 -19.89 1.20 -8.70
C ASP A 196 -20.69 0.23 -9.62
N PRO A 197 -20.90 0.60 -10.89
CA PRO A 197 -21.69 -0.22 -11.80
C PRO A 197 -21.02 -1.55 -12.17
N PHE A 198 -19.75 -1.73 -11.86
CA PHE A 198 -19.00 -2.97 -12.12
C PHE A 198 -19.02 -3.93 -10.92
N GLU A 199 -19.23 -3.43 -9.70
CA GLU A 199 -19.18 -4.22 -8.47
C GLU A 199 -20.09 -5.47 -8.50
N PRO A 200 -21.33 -5.44 -9.03
CA PRO A 200 -22.17 -6.63 -9.12
C PRO A 200 -21.56 -7.75 -9.96
N PHE A 201 -20.84 -7.42 -11.03
CA PHE A 201 -20.18 -8.40 -11.89
C PHE A 201 -18.93 -8.99 -11.26
N LEU A 202 -18.28 -8.23 -10.37
CA LEU A 202 -17.06 -8.63 -9.69
C LEU A 202 -17.35 -9.54 -8.49
N ALA A 203 -18.47 -9.32 -7.80
CA ALA A 203 -18.89 -10.12 -6.66
C ALA A 203 -19.13 -11.60 -7.01
N ASP A 204 -19.64 -11.86 -8.21
CA ASP A 204 -19.95 -13.23 -8.69
C ASP A 204 -18.68 -14.05 -9.05
N GLY A 205 -17.53 -13.41 -9.18
CA GLY A 205 -16.27 -14.04 -9.62
C GLY A 205 -15.49 -14.80 -8.55
N GLY A 206 -15.92 -14.81 -7.29
CA GLY A 206 -15.19 -15.45 -6.19
C GLY A 206 -13.93 -14.69 -5.72
N PHE A 207 -13.60 -13.58 -6.36
CA PHE A 207 -12.41 -12.74 -6.00
C PHE A 207 -12.57 -11.98 -4.70
N VAL A 208 -13.79 -11.86 -4.19
CA VAL A 208 -14.06 -11.18 -2.91
C VAL A 208 -13.76 -12.06 -1.70
N GLU A 209 -13.61 -13.37 -1.88
CA GLU A 209 -13.38 -14.32 -0.80
C GLU A 209 -11.89 -14.48 -0.50
N LEU A 210 -11.58 -14.73 0.78
CA LEU A 210 -10.23 -15.06 1.22
C LEU A 210 -9.93 -16.53 0.92
N ALA A 211 -8.98 -16.78 0.03
CA ALA A 211 -8.54 -18.15 -0.26
C ALA A 211 -7.63 -18.70 0.87
N PRO A 212 -7.67 -20.02 1.16
CA PRO A 212 -6.87 -20.63 2.23
C PRO A 212 -5.36 -20.36 2.09
N GLN A 213 -4.82 -20.42 0.89
CA GLN A 213 -3.39 -20.15 0.62
C GLN A 213 -2.99 -18.68 0.84
N GLN A 214 -3.92 -17.76 0.61
CA GLN A 214 -3.69 -16.34 0.90
C GLN A 214 -3.64 -16.11 2.41
N ARG A 215 -4.56 -16.71 3.15
CA ARG A 215 -4.56 -16.70 4.61
C ARG A 215 -3.24 -17.24 5.17
N GLU A 216 -2.82 -18.44 4.75
CA GLU A 216 -1.59 -19.08 5.22
C GLU A 216 -0.35 -18.20 4.96
N LEU A 217 -0.26 -17.55 3.80
CA LEU A 217 0.81 -16.61 3.48
C LEU A 217 0.83 -15.42 4.46
N VAL A 218 -0.31 -14.77 4.64
CA VAL A 218 -0.43 -13.58 5.49
C VAL A 218 -0.18 -13.92 6.96
N ASP A 219 -0.74 -15.04 7.46
CA ASP A 219 -0.52 -15.49 8.84
C ASP A 219 0.98 -15.78 9.10
N ARG A 220 1.69 -16.36 8.12
CA ARG A 220 3.13 -16.56 8.20
C ARG A 220 3.88 -15.23 8.27
N LEU A 221 3.58 -14.28 7.37
CA LEU A 221 4.20 -12.96 7.38
C LEU A 221 3.97 -12.23 8.70
N ALA A 222 2.75 -12.23 9.21
CA ALA A 222 2.43 -11.63 10.51
C ALA A 222 3.22 -12.27 11.66
N GLY A 223 3.37 -13.60 11.64
CA GLY A 223 4.16 -14.34 12.62
C GLY A 223 5.66 -14.01 12.57
N GLU A 224 6.23 -13.90 11.37
CA GLU A 224 7.65 -13.55 11.17
C GLU A 224 7.95 -12.11 11.57
N LEU A 225 6.98 -11.20 11.43
CA LEU A 225 7.09 -9.80 11.84
C LEU A 225 6.79 -9.60 13.33
N ALA A 226 6.42 -10.66 14.06
CA ALA A 226 6.01 -10.60 15.46
C ALA A 226 4.87 -9.59 15.73
N LEU A 227 3.93 -9.48 14.81
CA LEU A 227 2.76 -8.58 14.85
C LEU A 227 1.52 -9.27 15.49
N GLY A 228 1.72 -10.30 16.27
CA GLY A 228 0.66 -11.08 16.93
C GLY A 228 0.41 -10.70 18.38
#